data_d5f6b6d833322ea189a7637137ffb997
#
_entry.id   d5f6b6d833322ea189a7637137ffb997
#
_cell.length_a   1.000
_cell.length_b   1.000
_cell.length_c   1.000
_cell.angle_alpha   90.00
_cell.angle_beta   90.00
_cell.angle_gamma   90.00
#
_symmetry.space_group_name_H-M   'P 1'
#
loop_
_entity.id
_entity.type
_entity.pdbx_description
1 polymer ?
#
loop_
_entity_poly.entity_id
_entity_poly.type
_entity_poly.pdbx_seq_one_letter_code
_entity_poly.pdbx_strand_id
1 'polypeptide(L)' 'MAGSAPARVVLKDCSGLMERPEWLGPRDLMEVFGIGRTKAFEVCKALPHIYIGSSVRVNRRTIAKELMEKGKLP' A
#
# COMPACT_ATOMS: atom_id res chain seq x y z
N MET A 1 13.37 9.07 -16.68
CA MET A 1 13.07 8.66 -16.27
C MET A 1 12.48 8.25 -15.67
N ALA A 2 12.65 8.45 -15.89
CA ALA A 2 12.20 8.13 -15.29
C ALA A 2 11.56 7.46 -14.55
N GLY A 3 11.92 7.40 -13.76
CA GLY A 3 11.27 6.74 -12.81
C GLY A 3 10.14 6.04 -13.26
N SER A 4 10.13 5.99 -14.36
CA SER A 4 9.01 5.55 -15.05
C SER A 4 8.84 4.07 -15.03
N ALA A 5 9.87 3.34 -14.84
CA ALA A 5 9.72 1.91 -14.86
C ALA A 5 8.81 1.48 -13.70
N PRO A 6 7.69 0.83 -13.98
CA PRO A 6 6.74 0.46 -12.91
C PRO A 6 7.36 -0.38 -11.80
N ALA A 7 8.20 -1.32 -12.16
CA ALA A 7 8.85 -2.16 -11.17
C ALA A 7 9.75 -1.34 -10.26
N ARG A 8 10.42 -0.37 -10.83
CA ARG A 8 11.29 0.50 -10.05
C ARG A 8 10.48 1.38 -9.13
N VAL A 9 9.34 1.84 -9.60
CA VAL A 9 8.44 2.64 -8.79
C VAL A 9 7.97 1.83 -7.59
N VAL A 10 7.67 0.58 -7.80
CA VAL A 10 7.23 -0.29 -6.71
C VAL A 10 8.30 -0.38 -5.63
N LEU A 11 9.56 -0.51 -6.01
CA LEU A 11 10.64 -0.56 -5.04
C LEU A 11 10.77 0.76 -4.27
N LYS A 12 10.60 1.88 -4.96
CA LYS A 12 10.59 3.17 -4.28
C LYS A 12 9.42 3.25 -3.33
N ASP A 13 8.28 2.73 -3.75
CA ASP A 13 7.08 2.76 -2.91
C ASP A 13 7.31 1.99 -1.62
N CYS A 14 8.06 0.89 -1.67
CA CYS A 14 8.38 0.18 -0.46
C CYS A 14 9.19 1.04 0.51
N SER A 15 10.13 1.83 -0.01
CA SER A 15 10.86 2.76 0.83
C SER A 15 9.94 3.82 1.42
N GLY A 16 9.07 4.39 0.58
CA GLY A 16 8.11 5.37 1.05
C GLY A 16 7.15 4.77 2.06
N LEU A 17 6.79 3.52 1.86
CA LEU A 17 5.93 2.80 2.77
C LEU A 17 6.55 2.71 4.16
N MET A 18 7.84 2.43 4.23
CA MET A 18 8.51 2.29 5.51
C MET A 18 8.63 3.61 6.27
N GLU A 19 8.45 4.73 5.58
CA GLU A 19 8.44 6.05 6.22
C GLU A 19 7.06 6.40 6.76
N ARG A 20 6.05 5.61 6.45
CA ARG A 20 4.68 5.85 6.90
C ARG A 20 4.45 5.22 8.25
N PRO A 21 3.36 5.59 8.95
CA PRO A 21 3.00 4.92 10.19
C PRO A 21 2.83 3.43 9.99
N GLU A 22 2.90 2.70 11.08
CA GLU A 22 2.78 1.25 11.01
C GLU A 22 1.43 0.82 10.42
N TRP A 23 0.37 1.55 10.72
CA TRP A 23 -0.99 1.24 10.25
C TRP A 23 -1.40 2.26 9.21
N LEU A 24 -1.71 1.78 8.01
CA LEU A 24 -1.99 2.64 6.86
C LEU A 24 -3.46 2.56 6.49
N GLY A 25 -4.02 3.70 6.13
CA GLY A 25 -5.37 3.76 5.58
C GLY A 25 -5.34 3.80 4.07
N PRO A 26 -6.53 3.81 3.43
CA PRO A 26 -6.60 3.90 1.98
C PRO A 26 -5.91 5.14 1.42
N ARG A 27 -5.98 6.26 2.13
CA ARG A 27 -5.33 7.49 1.67
C ARG A 27 -3.83 7.31 1.55
N ASP A 28 -3.21 6.61 2.51
CA ASP A 28 -1.79 6.35 2.44
C ASP A 28 -1.44 5.53 1.22
N LEU A 29 -2.26 4.53 0.91
CA LEU A 29 -2.04 3.70 -0.27
C LEU A 29 -2.17 4.51 -1.55
N MET A 30 -3.13 5.43 -1.59
CA MET A 30 -3.29 6.30 -2.74
C MET A 30 -2.04 7.14 -2.96
N GLU A 31 -1.45 7.66 -1.89
CA GLU A 31 -0.28 8.51 -1.98
C GLU A 31 0.98 7.73 -2.31
N VAL A 32 1.16 6.59 -1.66
CA VAL A 32 2.37 5.79 -1.85
C VAL A 32 2.40 5.12 -3.21
N PHE A 33 1.27 4.56 -3.63
CA PHE A 33 1.23 3.74 -4.84
C PHE A 33 0.58 4.44 -6.03
N GLY A 34 0.04 5.63 -5.83
CA GLY A 34 -0.58 6.37 -6.93
C GLY A 34 -1.83 5.71 -7.47
N ILE A 35 -2.56 4.98 -6.64
CA ILE A 35 -3.78 4.30 -7.06
C ILE A 35 -5.00 5.12 -6.67
N GLY A 36 -6.13 4.81 -7.28
CA GLY A 36 -7.37 5.51 -7.00
C GLY A 36 -7.99 5.05 -5.69
N ARG A 37 -8.99 5.81 -5.25
CA ARG A 37 -9.64 5.57 -3.97
C ARG A 37 -10.30 4.20 -3.92
N THR A 38 -11.03 3.84 -4.96
CA THR A 38 -11.72 2.55 -5.00
C THR A 38 -10.74 1.41 -4.88
N LYS A 39 -9.64 1.49 -5.64
CA LYS A 39 -8.61 0.47 -5.60
C LYS A 39 -7.97 0.40 -4.23
N ALA A 40 -7.71 1.54 -3.62
CA ALA A 40 -7.11 1.58 -2.30
C ALA A 40 -7.99 0.87 -1.26
N PHE A 41 -9.29 1.11 -1.30
CA PHE A 41 -10.22 0.42 -0.41
C PHE A 41 -10.26 -1.07 -0.68
N GLU A 42 -10.23 -1.46 -1.95
CA GLU A 42 -10.23 -2.87 -2.32
C GLU A 42 -8.99 -3.58 -1.77
N VAL A 43 -7.85 -2.94 -1.89
CA VAL A 43 -6.60 -3.49 -1.38
C VAL A 43 -6.67 -3.66 0.13
N CYS A 44 -7.15 -2.65 0.83
CA CYS A 44 -7.27 -2.72 2.28
C CYS A 44 -8.16 -3.89 2.71
N LYS A 45 -9.26 -4.10 1.99
CA LYS A 45 -10.20 -5.16 2.36
C LYS A 45 -9.71 -6.54 1.94
N ALA A 46 -8.88 -6.61 0.91
CA ALA A 46 -8.35 -7.89 0.44
C ALA A 46 -7.24 -8.42 1.33
N LEU A 47 -6.55 -7.54 2.03
CA LEU A 47 -5.47 -7.91 2.94
C LEU A 47 -5.98 -7.95 4.38
N PRO A 48 -5.28 -8.67 5.27
CA PRO A 48 -5.63 -8.61 6.69
C PRO A 48 -5.64 -7.16 7.16
N HIS A 49 -6.72 -6.78 7.83
CA HIS A 49 -6.92 -5.39 8.22
C HIS A 49 -7.64 -5.29 9.55
N ILE A 50 -7.59 -4.10 10.14
CA ILE A 50 -8.34 -3.79 11.35
C ILE A 50 -9.14 -2.52 11.10
N TYR A 51 -10.06 -2.23 12.02
CA TYR A 51 -10.81 -0.99 12.00
C TYR A 51 -10.48 -0.19 13.25
N ILE A 52 -10.24 1.11 13.05
CA ILE A 52 -10.08 2.05 14.15
C ILE A 52 -11.25 3.00 13.99
N GLY A 53 -12.27 2.83 14.84
CA GLY A 53 -13.54 3.48 14.62
C GLY A 53 -14.15 2.94 13.35
N SER A 54 -14.45 3.82 12.39
CA SER A 54 -14.98 3.40 11.10
C SER A 54 -13.90 3.36 10.02
N SER A 55 -12.64 3.59 10.38
CA SER A 55 -11.55 3.67 9.41
C SER A 55 -10.83 2.34 9.31
N VAL A 56 -10.69 1.82 8.09
CA VAL A 56 -9.96 0.58 7.86
C VAL A 56 -8.46 0.88 7.84
N ARG A 57 -7.68 -0.02 8.43
CA ARG A 57 -6.22 0.12 8.49
C ARG A 57 -5.56 -1.21 8.19
N VAL A 58 -4.45 -1.16 7.48
CA VAL A 58 -3.65 -2.33 7.14
C VAL A 58 -2.23 -2.09 7.64
N ASN A 59 -1.61 -3.11 8.20
CA ASN A 59 -0.24 -2.99 8.67
C ASN A 59 0.70 -2.86 7.47
N ARG A 60 1.65 -1.92 7.55
CA ARG A 60 2.58 -1.69 6.44
C ARG A 60 3.40 -2.93 6.12
N ARG A 61 3.67 -3.78 7.11
CA ARG A 61 4.42 -5.02 6.89
C ARG A 61 3.62 -6.00 6.05
N THR A 62 2.31 -6.03 6.24
CA THR A 62 1.45 -6.86 5.43
C THR A 62 1.52 -6.46 3.97
N ILE A 63 1.50 -5.15 3.71
CA ILE A 63 1.58 -4.63 2.36
C ILE A 63 2.95 -4.94 1.76
N ALA A 64 4.02 -4.72 2.51
CA ALA A 64 5.36 -4.99 2.04
C ALA A 64 5.53 -6.47 1.72
N LYS A 65 5.00 -7.34 2.57
CA LYS A 65 5.09 -8.78 2.34
C LYS A 65 4.37 -9.18 1.06
N GLU A 66 3.19 -8.61 0.85
CA GLU A 66 2.41 -8.90 -0.36
C GLU A 66 3.18 -8.50 -1.60
N LEU A 67 3.78 -7.32 -1.58
CA LEU A 67 4.56 -6.84 -2.71
C LEU A 67 5.79 -7.70 -2.95
N MET A 68 6.47 -8.12 -1.90
CA MET A 68 7.67 -8.92 -2.04
C MET A 68 7.37 -10.34 -2.51
N GLU A 69 6.25 -10.90 -2.08
CA GLU A 69 5.89 -12.26 -2.45
C GLU A 69 5.26 -12.34 -3.83
N LYS A 70 4.42 -11.38 -4.17
CA LYS A 70 3.64 -11.44 -5.40
C LYS A 70 4.04 -10.39 -6.42
N GLY A 71 4.82 -9.40 -6.00
CA GLY A 71 5.25 -8.34 -6.90
C GLY A 71 4.15 -7.35 -7.23
N LYS A 72 2.98 -7.46 -6.59
CA LYS A 72 1.87 -6.55 -6.86
C LYS A 72 0.88 -6.59 -5.71
N LEU A 73 0.03 -5.58 -5.66
CA LEU A 73 -1.08 -5.54 -4.72
C LEU A 73 -2.26 -6.35 -5.27
N PRO A 74 -3.12 -6.83 -4.38
CA PRO A 74 -4.32 -7.55 -4.82
C PRO A 74 -5.22 -6.72 -5.70
#